data_ab8b4c5d7d56a37dad85bcb2b8cf0a54
#
_entry.id   ab8b4c5d7d56a37dad85bcb2b8cf0a54
#
_cell.length_a   1.000
_cell.length_b   1.000
_cell.length_c   1.000
_cell.angle_alpha   90.00
_cell.angle_beta   90.00
_cell.angle_gamma   90.00
#
_symmetry.space_group_name_H-M   'P 1'
#
loop_
_entity.id
_entity.type
_entity.pdbx_description
1 polymer ?
#
loop_
_entity_poly.entity_id
_entity_poly.type
_entity_poly.pdbx_seq_one_letter_code
_entity_poly.pdbx_strand_id
1 'polypeptide(L)'
;MRKFDRPPPPHDWRWWVGGVGKTLIATGLLRCGFVAYQLWGPGIETARAQSSLETEFEDLLASTPPITAASTTSPPDTTAPPDTTDDTRPGDSVPDDTVPVDSTPDTAPPAPVIELPPITEGDPIARIEIPRIGVGKWVVAGVEKGDLKKGPGHYPDTPLPGQLGNSAIAGHRTTFGQPFFDVDKLEVGDQIVVTTLAGRFVYRVTGQEIVSPNDYQVIATTDPSVATLTLTSCHPKYTARERIIIYSELDSDATDGLVSEATINYGRPLDEVVSGDPDPTNTVSDPVAGGDGDSDAGGDGV
;
A
#
# COMPACT_ATOMS: atom_id res chain seq x y z
N MET A 1 -74.20 7.14 37.49
CA MET A 1 -74.45 6.80 36.07
C MET A 1 -73.26 5.98 35.55
N ARG A 2 -73.45 4.66 35.39
CA ARG A 2 -72.35 3.78 34.85
C ARG A 2 -72.29 3.98 33.37
N LYS A 3 -71.10 4.37 32.85
CA LYS A 3 -70.77 4.38 31.43
C LYS A 3 -70.88 2.92 30.92
N PHE A 4 -71.82 2.63 30.05
CA PHE A 4 -71.90 1.35 29.38
C PHE A 4 -70.64 1.12 28.58
N ASP A 5 -69.83 0.12 28.95
CA ASP A 5 -68.74 -0.41 28.18
C ASP A 5 -69.35 -1.02 26.90
N ARG A 6 -69.23 -0.30 25.78
CA ARG A 6 -69.53 -0.88 24.47
C ARG A 6 -68.44 -1.87 24.14
N PRO A 7 -68.82 -3.13 23.81
CA PRO A 7 -67.80 -4.07 23.34
C PRO A 7 -67.09 -3.49 22.10
N PRO A 8 -65.78 -3.68 21.97
CA PRO A 8 -65.05 -3.21 20.78
C PRO A 8 -65.72 -3.76 19.50
N PRO A 9 -65.82 -2.96 18.43
CA PRO A 9 -66.42 -3.41 17.20
C PRO A 9 -65.65 -4.63 16.66
N PRO A 10 -66.38 -5.64 16.10
CA PRO A 10 -65.72 -6.81 15.56
C PRO A 10 -64.73 -6.38 14.48
N HIS A 11 -63.53 -6.96 14.50
CA HIS A 11 -62.48 -6.67 13.51
C HIS A 11 -62.98 -7.11 12.14
N ASP A 12 -63.39 -6.16 11.34
CA ASP A 12 -63.81 -6.39 9.95
C ASP A 12 -62.60 -6.81 9.09
N TRP A 13 -62.82 -7.60 8.05
CA TRP A 13 -61.76 -8.05 7.11
C TRP A 13 -60.89 -6.89 6.59
N ARG A 14 -61.49 -5.68 6.52
CA ARG A 14 -60.80 -4.45 6.13
C ARG A 14 -59.69 -4.04 7.14
N TRP A 15 -59.88 -4.33 8.42
CA TRP A 15 -58.83 -4.11 9.44
C TRP A 15 -57.63 -5.04 9.21
N TRP A 16 -57.93 -6.32 8.89
CA TRP A 16 -56.86 -7.28 8.58
C TRP A 16 -56.12 -6.94 7.29
N VAL A 17 -56.79 -6.51 6.22
CA VAL A 17 -56.19 -6.08 4.96
C VAL A 17 -55.35 -4.82 5.21
N GLY A 18 -55.80 -3.87 6.00
CA GLY A 18 -55.03 -2.69 6.38
C GLY A 18 -53.79 -3.03 7.21
N GLY A 19 -53.90 -4.02 8.11
CA GLY A 19 -52.76 -4.55 8.86
C GLY A 19 -51.70 -5.18 7.97
N VAL A 20 -52.12 -6.10 7.12
CA VAL A 20 -51.23 -6.77 6.13
C VAL A 20 -50.56 -5.74 5.21
N GLY A 21 -51.32 -4.77 4.70
CA GLY A 21 -50.79 -3.71 3.85
C GLY A 21 -49.70 -2.89 4.53
N LYS A 22 -49.93 -2.49 5.79
CA LYS A 22 -48.90 -1.75 6.60
C LYS A 22 -47.65 -2.60 6.83
N THR A 23 -47.82 -3.88 7.14
CA THR A 23 -46.68 -4.80 7.36
C THR A 23 -45.86 -4.99 6.07
N LEU A 24 -46.53 -5.14 4.93
CA LEU A 24 -45.83 -5.24 3.62
C LEU A 24 -45.05 -3.95 3.30
N ILE A 25 -45.65 -2.79 3.51
CA ILE A 25 -44.96 -1.50 3.32
C ILE A 25 -43.74 -1.39 4.25
N ALA A 26 -43.92 -1.70 5.54
CA ALA A 26 -42.84 -1.65 6.51
C ALA A 26 -41.70 -2.61 6.14
N THR A 27 -42.02 -3.83 5.73
CA THR A 27 -41.03 -4.82 5.28
C THR A 27 -40.35 -4.37 4.00
N GLY A 28 -41.09 -3.78 3.06
CA GLY A 28 -40.53 -3.22 1.83
C GLY A 28 -39.55 -2.09 2.12
N LEU A 29 -39.91 -1.15 2.99
CA LEU A 29 -39.02 -0.05 3.42
C LEU A 29 -37.77 -0.56 4.14
N LEU A 30 -37.91 -1.56 5.03
CA LEU A 30 -36.77 -2.20 5.69
C LEU A 30 -35.82 -2.86 4.70
N ARG A 31 -36.37 -3.60 3.73
CA ARG A 31 -35.55 -4.22 2.67
C ARG A 31 -34.86 -3.18 1.79
N CYS A 32 -35.56 -2.13 1.38
CA CYS A 32 -34.95 -1.03 0.63
C CYS A 32 -33.86 -0.32 1.43
N GLY A 33 -34.09 -0.07 2.72
CA GLY A 33 -33.08 0.50 3.62
C GLY A 33 -31.88 -0.40 3.80
N PHE A 34 -32.09 -1.70 3.91
CA PHE A 34 -31.00 -2.69 3.99
C PHE A 34 -30.19 -2.73 2.70
N VAL A 35 -30.82 -2.75 1.53
CA VAL A 35 -30.13 -2.68 0.24
C VAL A 35 -29.35 -1.37 0.09
N ALA A 36 -29.95 -0.26 0.47
CA ALA A 36 -29.26 1.03 0.47
C ALA A 36 -28.02 1.03 1.39
N TYR A 37 -28.15 0.45 2.59
CA TYR A 37 -27.03 0.27 3.50
C TYR A 37 -25.93 -0.63 2.92
N GLN A 38 -26.30 -1.74 2.28
CA GLN A 38 -25.35 -2.64 1.62
C GLN A 38 -24.57 -1.96 0.49
N LEU A 39 -25.24 -1.07 -0.27
CA LEU A 39 -24.62 -0.39 -1.41
C LEU A 39 -23.73 0.80 -1.00
N TRP A 40 -24.10 1.53 0.06
CA TRP A 40 -23.41 2.78 0.42
C TRP A 40 -22.70 2.74 1.78
N GLY A 41 -23.12 1.84 2.69
CA GLY A 41 -22.57 1.76 4.04
C GLY A 41 -21.05 1.56 4.06
N PRO A 42 -20.48 0.57 3.36
CA PRO A 42 -19.04 0.33 3.33
C PRO A 42 -18.25 1.53 2.76
N GLY A 43 -18.82 2.25 1.79
CA GLY A 43 -18.19 3.45 1.23
C GLY A 43 -18.09 4.62 2.21
N ILE A 44 -19.09 4.78 3.09
CA ILE A 44 -19.09 5.83 4.12
C ILE A 44 -18.04 5.53 5.20
N GLU A 45 -17.91 4.26 5.60
CA GLU A 45 -16.90 3.83 6.57
C GLU A 45 -15.49 4.11 6.05
N THR A 46 -15.21 3.68 4.82
CA THR A 46 -13.93 3.95 4.16
C THR A 46 -13.66 5.45 4.02
N ALA A 47 -14.66 6.26 3.65
CA ALA A 47 -14.48 7.70 3.52
C ALA A 47 -14.11 8.36 4.85
N ARG A 48 -14.71 7.93 5.97
CA ARG A 48 -14.35 8.42 7.31
C ARG A 48 -12.94 7.99 7.71
N ALA A 49 -12.59 6.73 7.46
CA ALA A 49 -11.24 6.24 7.70
C ALA A 49 -10.20 7.03 6.92
N GLN A 50 -10.45 7.31 5.63
CA GLN A 50 -9.56 8.11 4.80
C GLN A 50 -9.37 9.54 5.34
N SER A 51 -10.42 10.18 5.87
CA SER A 51 -10.28 11.50 6.51
C SER A 51 -9.47 11.46 7.81
N SER A 52 -9.60 10.38 8.60
CA SER A 52 -8.78 10.22 9.81
C SER A 52 -7.32 10.00 9.47
N LEU A 53 -7.03 9.15 8.47
CA LEU A 53 -5.68 8.89 7.99
C LEU A 53 -5.00 10.14 7.43
N GLU A 54 -5.76 11.01 6.75
CA GLU A 54 -5.27 12.31 6.27
C GLU A 54 -4.78 13.17 7.43
N THR A 55 -5.61 13.36 8.45
CA THR A 55 -5.27 14.18 9.62
C THR A 55 -4.06 13.60 10.36
N GLU A 56 -4.02 12.29 10.57
CA GLU A 56 -2.92 11.61 11.25
C GLU A 56 -1.62 11.73 10.47
N PHE A 57 -1.65 11.58 9.15
CA PHE A 57 -0.46 11.75 8.31
C PHE A 57 0.04 13.20 8.29
N GLU A 58 -0.86 14.19 8.27
CA GLU A 58 -0.51 15.60 8.38
C GLU A 58 0.15 15.93 9.72
N ASP A 59 -0.34 15.34 10.82
CA ASP A 59 0.26 15.46 12.15
C ASP A 59 1.67 14.83 12.19
N LEU A 60 1.87 13.69 11.54
CA LEU A 60 3.17 13.06 11.39
C LEU A 60 4.13 13.95 10.59
N LEU A 61 3.69 14.52 9.47
CA LEU A 61 4.49 15.47 8.68
C LEU A 61 4.88 16.70 9.49
N ALA A 62 3.98 17.23 10.31
CA ALA A 62 4.25 18.41 11.14
C ALA A 62 5.22 18.10 12.28
N SER A 63 5.26 16.86 12.79
CA SER A 63 6.13 16.43 13.90
C SER A 63 7.48 15.89 13.44
N THR A 64 7.58 15.45 12.17
CA THR A 64 8.83 14.92 11.62
C THR A 64 9.70 16.07 11.12
N PRO A 65 10.97 16.21 11.60
CA PRO A 65 11.87 17.23 11.05
C PRO A 65 12.09 16.99 9.55
N PRO A 66 12.26 18.06 8.75
CA PRO A 66 12.48 17.90 7.32
C PRO A 66 13.71 17.01 7.08
N ILE A 67 13.52 15.94 6.33
CA ILE A 67 14.59 15.00 5.95
C ILE A 67 15.49 15.74 4.97
N THR A 68 16.54 16.36 5.50
CA THR A 68 17.56 16.99 4.68
C THR A 68 18.60 15.94 4.35
N ALA A 69 18.83 15.68 3.05
CA ALA A 69 19.98 14.90 2.63
C ALA A 69 21.22 15.51 3.31
N ALA A 70 21.92 14.69 4.09
CA ALA A 70 23.16 15.15 4.72
C ALA A 70 24.08 15.65 3.60
N SER A 71 24.26 16.97 3.52
CA SER A 71 25.19 17.57 2.58
C SER A 71 26.53 16.95 2.84
N THR A 72 27.02 16.19 1.87
CA THR A 72 28.39 15.67 1.89
C THR A 72 29.31 16.88 1.98
N THR A 73 29.80 17.12 3.18
CA THR A 73 30.79 18.16 3.41
C THR A 73 32.02 17.79 2.59
N SER A 74 32.26 18.52 1.51
CA SER A 74 33.52 18.42 0.75
C SER A 74 34.69 18.47 1.71
N PRO A 75 35.67 17.58 1.56
CA PRO A 75 36.89 17.66 2.38
C PRO A 75 37.55 19.02 2.16
N PRO A 76 38.15 19.60 3.22
CA PRO A 76 38.80 20.88 3.10
C PRO A 76 39.96 20.81 2.10
N ASP A 77 39.97 21.77 1.20
CA ASP A 77 40.99 22.04 0.20
C ASP A 77 42.40 21.98 0.83
N THR A 78 43.14 20.91 0.52
CA THR A 78 44.52 20.79 0.97
C THR A 78 45.39 21.68 0.09
N THR A 79 45.72 22.82 0.63
CA THR A 79 46.69 23.79 0.10
C THR A 79 47.96 23.08 -0.34
N ALA A 80 48.29 23.17 -1.61
CA ALA A 80 49.56 22.71 -2.19
C ALA A 80 50.75 23.49 -1.58
N PRO A 81 51.87 22.85 -1.23
CA PRO A 81 53.11 23.54 -0.91
C PRO A 81 53.83 24.00 -2.19
N PRO A 82 54.63 25.07 -2.10
CA PRO A 82 55.23 25.70 -3.26
C PRO A 82 56.40 24.94 -3.84
N ASP A 83 56.52 25.08 -5.13
CA ASP A 83 57.56 24.73 -6.07
C ASP A 83 58.98 25.00 -5.56
N THR A 84 59.86 24.02 -5.63
CA THR A 84 61.31 24.26 -5.57
C THR A 84 61.96 23.45 -6.69
N THR A 85 62.36 24.17 -7.70
CA THR A 85 63.27 23.76 -8.75
C THR A 85 64.63 23.34 -8.17
N ASP A 86 65.14 22.18 -8.55
CA ASP A 86 66.56 22.07 -8.91
C ASP A 86 66.85 20.92 -9.89
N ASP A 87 67.73 21.25 -10.74
CA ASP A 87 68.22 20.60 -11.95
C ASP A 87 69.24 19.49 -11.59
N THR A 88 69.26 18.35 -12.24
CA THR A 88 70.44 17.68 -12.80
C THR A 88 70.15 16.28 -13.38
N ARG A 89 70.47 16.10 -14.62
CA ARG A 89 70.51 14.94 -15.53
C ARG A 89 71.78 14.09 -15.25
N PRO A 90 72.03 12.92 -15.94
CA PRO A 90 71.20 11.80 -16.42
C PRO A 90 71.77 10.42 -16.03
N GLY A 91 71.05 9.34 -16.33
CA GLY A 91 71.64 7.98 -16.33
C GLY A 91 70.65 6.85 -16.55
N ASP A 92 70.76 6.25 -17.71
CA ASP A 92 70.24 5.02 -18.26
C ASP A 92 69.84 3.90 -17.31
N SER A 93 68.64 3.26 -17.56
CA SER A 93 68.47 1.84 -17.90
C SER A 93 67.05 1.34 -17.74
N VAL A 94 66.46 0.96 -18.75
CA VAL A 94 65.44 0.02 -19.25
C VAL A 94 64.77 -0.99 -18.28
N PRO A 95 63.67 -1.66 -18.66
CA PRO A 95 62.33 -1.58 -18.05
C PRO A 95 62.00 -2.80 -17.20
N ASP A 96 61.17 -2.63 -16.20
CA ASP A 96 60.38 -3.76 -15.66
C ASP A 96 58.89 -3.37 -15.66
N ASP A 97 58.21 -4.03 -16.58
CA ASP A 97 56.76 -3.98 -16.79
C ASP A 97 56.05 -4.66 -15.61
N THR A 98 55.71 -3.91 -14.64
CA THR A 98 54.68 -4.38 -13.64
C THR A 98 53.77 -3.22 -13.33
N VAL A 99 52.70 -3.11 -14.10
CA VAL A 99 51.57 -2.20 -13.81
C VAL A 99 50.85 -2.79 -12.63
N PRO A 100 50.79 -2.12 -11.46
CA PRO A 100 49.82 -2.47 -10.46
C PRO A 100 48.45 -2.02 -10.98
N VAL A 101 47.62 -3.00 -11.31
CA VAL A 101 46.18 -2.75 -11.51
C VAL A 101 45.61 -2.51 -10.11
N ASP A 102 45.68 -1.25 -9.67
CA ASP A 102 44.85 -0.80 -8.51
C ASP A 102 43.40 -0.67 -8.97
N SER A 103 42.76 -1.82 -9.01
CA SER A 103 41.29 -1.88 -9.15
C SER A 103 40.70 -1.79 -7.77
N THR A 104 40.72 -0.59 -7.19
CA THR A 104 39.75 -0.25 -6.15
C THR A 104 38.38 -0.27 -6.83
N PRO A 105 37.45 -1.15 -6.40
CA PRO A 105 36.08 -1.03 -6.87
C PRO A 105 35.58 0.34 -6.47
N ASP A 106 35.12 1.09 -7.46
CA ASP A 106 34.40 2.35 -7.27
C ASP A 106 33.09 2.00 -6.53
N THR A 107 33.20 1.87 -5.21
CA THR A 107 32.04 1.63 -4.35
C THR A 107 31.33 2.97 -4.26
N ALA A 108 30.27 3.10 -5.03
CA ALA A 108 29.34 4.22 -4.85
C ALA A 108 29.02 4.39 -3.34
N PRO A 109 28.97 5.62 -2.82
CA PRO A 109 28.62 5.83 -1.43
C PRO A 109 27.27 5.14 -1.12
N PRO A 110 27.14 4.47 0.03
CA PRO A 110 25.89 3.85 0.41
C PRO A 110 24.76 4.89 0.41
N ALA A 111 23.57 4.47 -0.05
CA ALA A 111 22.40 5.32 -0.05
C ALA A 111 22.09 5.78 1.40
N PRO A 112 21.55 6.99 1.58
CA PRO A 112 21.26 7.51 2.90
C PRO A 112 20.23 6.64 3.64
N VAL A 113 20.47 6.35 4.90
CA VAL A 113 19.49 5.72 5.79
C VAL A 113 18.59 6.82 6.34
N ILE A 114 17.29 6.68 6.11
CA ILE A 114 16.27 7.60 6.64
C ILE A 114 15.65 6.95 7.87
N GLU A 115 15.80 7.57 9.02
CA GLU A 115 15.09 7.15 10.23
C GLU A 115 13.63 7.62 10.15
N LEU A 116 12.74 6.69 9.94
CA LEU A 116 11.29 6.91 9.98
C LEU A 116 10.76 6.63 11.39
N PRO A 117 9.68 7.30 11.81
CA PRO A 117 9.01 6.94 13.05
C PRO A 117 8.54 5.48 13.01
N PRO A 118 8.43 4.82 14.17
CA PRO A 118 7.89 3.45 14.24
C PRO A 118 6.51 3.39 13.59
N ILE A 119 6.30 2.40 12.72
CA ILE A 119 5.05 2.19 12.00
C ILE A 119 4.30 1.01 12.65
N THR A 120 3.01 1.21 12.92
CA THR A 120 2.11 0.17 13.41
C THR A 120 1.10 -0.20 12.33
N GLU A 121 0.64 -1.44 12.28
CA GLU A 121 -0.42 -1.84 11.35
C GLU A 121 -1.65 -0.96 11.52
N GLY A 122 -2.16 -0.48 10.39
CA GLY A 122 -3.28 0.43 10.34
C GLY A 122 -2.94 1.92 10.33
N ASP A 123 -1.67 2.30 10.58
CA ASP A 123 -1.18 3.69 10.50
C ASP A 123 -1.11 4.16 9.03
N PRO A 124 -1.31 5.47 8.76
CA PRO A 124 -1.08 6.03 7.43
C PRO A 124 0.42 6.11 7.14
N ILE A 125 0.85 5.56 6.01
CA ILE A 125 2.26 5.57 5.60
C ILE A 125 2.53 6.38 4.34
N ALA A 126 1.52 6.55 3.50
CA ALA A 126 1.68 7.23 2.22
C ALA A 126 0.33 7.70 1.67
N ARG A 127 0.39 8.61 0.69
CA ARG A 127 -0.71 8.92 -0.20
C ARG A 127 -0.40 8.42 -1.60
N ILE A 128 -1.26 7.61 -2.19
CA ILE A 128 -1.16 7.14 -3.56
C ILE A 128 -2.10 7.90 -4.47
N GLU A 129 -1.60 8.37 -5.62
CA GLU A 129 -2.36 9.04 -6.66
C GLU A 129 -2.08 8.38 -8.01
N ILE A 130 -3.14 7.99 -8.73
CA ILE A 130 -3.04 7.38 -10.05
C ILE A 130 -3.96 8.16 -10.99
N PRO A 131 -3.43 9.19 -11.68
CA PRO A 131 -4.24 10.12 -12.46
C PRO A 131 -5.06 9.46 -13.56
N ARG A 132 -4.50 8.45 -14.23
CA ARG A 132 -5.16 7.71 -15.32
C ARG A 132 -6.52 7.15 -14.94
N ILE A 133 -6.68 6.72 -13.69
CA ILE A 133 -7.89 6.08 -13.18
C ILE A 133 -8.55 6.87 -12.04
N GLY A 134 -8.09 8.10 -11.79
CA GLY A 134 -8.70 9.01 -10.81
C GLY A 134 -8.57 8.56 -9.35
N VAL A 135 -7.52 7.81 -9.00
CA VAL A 135 -7.25 7.37 -7.63
C VAL A 135 -6.51 8.47 -6.88
N GLY A 136 -6.97 8.78 -5.68
CA GLY A 136 -6.29 9.57 -4.67
C GLY A 136 -6.68 9.02 -3.30
N LYS A 137 -5.79 8.25 -2.66
CA LYS A 137 -6.08 7.52 -1.42
C LYS A 137 -4.90 7.50 -0.47
N TRP A 138 -5.18 7.50 0.82
CA TRP A 138 -4.22 7.23 1.87
C TRP A 138 -3.97 5.73 1.96
N VAL A 139 -2.71 5.35 2.00
CA VAL A 139 -2.23 3.97 2.12
C VAL A 139 -1.96 3.70 3.59
N VAL A 140 -2.47 2.58 4.09
CA VAL A 140 -2.23 2.13 5.46
C VAL A 140 -1.12 1.09 5.52
N ALA A 141 -0.47 1.00 6.64
CA ALA A 141 0.40 -0.12 6.97
C ALA A 141 -0.43 -1.38 7.19
N GLY A 142 -0.05 -2.51 6.57
CA GLY A 142 -0.77 -3.77 6.69
C GLY A 142 -1.75 -4.05 5.56
N VAL A 143 -2.04 -5.33 5.38
CA VAL A 143 -2.94 -5.84 4.34
C VAL A 143 -4.04 -6.73 4.89
N GLU A 144 -4.21 -6.73 6.22
CA GLU A 144 -5.30 -7.46 6.83
C GLU A 144 -6.66 -6.91 6.44
N LYS A 145 -7.70 -7.72 6.64
CA LYS A 145 -9.08 -7.33 6.32
C LYS A 145 -9.50 -6.01 6.99
N GLY A 146 -8.99 -5.74 8.18
CA GLY A 146 -9.24 -4.49 8.94
C GLY A 146 -8.63 -3.28 8.26
N ASP A 147 -7.40 -3.41 7.77
CA ASP A 147 -6.63 -2.34 7.15
C ASP A 147 -7.14 -2.01 5.76
N LEU A 148 -7.38 -3.03 4.94
CA LEU A 148 -7.90 -2.87 3.58
C LEU A 148 -9.32 -2.26 3.54
N LYS A 149 -10.08 -2.31 4.62
CA LYS A 149 -11.35 -1.57 4.73
C LYS A 149 -11.15 -0.07 4.83
N LYS A 150 -10.01 0.37 5.39
CA LYS A 150 -9.67 1.79 5.52
C LYS A 150 -9.19 2.37 4.19
N GLY A 151 -8.46 1.58 3.36
CA GLY A 151 -7.88 2.03 2.10
C GLY A 151 -6.97 0.99 1.46
N PRO A 152 -6.14 1.38 0.47
CA PRO A 152 -5.03 0.53 0.03
C PRO A 152 -4.09 0.24 1.19
N GLY A 153 -3.56 -0.98 1.25
CA GLY A 153 -2.67 -1.43 2.31
C GLY A 153 -1.30 -1.83 1.77
N HIS A 154 -0.25 -1.48 2.47
CA HIS A 154 1.11 -1.85 2.14
C HIS A 154 1.47 -3.19 2.80
N TYR A 155 2.10 -4.07 2.04
CA TYR A 155 2.58 -5.37 2.56
C TYR A 155 3.74 -5.16 3.54
N PRO A 156 3.61 -5.63 4.80
CA PRO A 156 4.62 -5.39 5.84
C PRO A 156 6.01 -5.90 5.51
N ASP A 157 6.11 -6.98 4.74
CA ASP A 157 7.38 -7.64 4.41
C ASP A 157 8.03 -7.12 3.12
N THR A 158 7.57 -5.97 2.63
CA THR A 158 8.14 -5.31 1.45
C THR A 158 8.71 -3.93 1.81
N PRO A 159 9.70 -3.42 1.06
CA PRO A 159 10.21 -2.06 1.26
C PRO A 159 9.11 -1.01 1.20
N LEU A 160 9.24 0.08 1.95
CA LEU A 160 8.35 1.21 1.84
C LEU A 160 8.49 1.90 0.47
N PRO A 161 7.44 2.58 -0.03
CA PRO A 161 7.57 3.34 -1.27
C PRO A 161 8.68 4.39 -1.16
N GLY A 162 9.55 4.43 -2.18
CA GLY A 162 10.74 5.28 -2.21
C GLY A 162 12.02 4.60 -1.71
N GLN A 163 11.93 3.37 -1.24
CA GLN A 163 13.09 2.56 -0.88
C GLN A 163 13.50 1.63 -2.03
N LEU A 164 14.77 1.21 -2.01
CA LEU A 164 15.27 0.21 -2.97
C LEU A 164 14.60 -1.15 -2.75
N GLY A 165 14.39 -1.87 -3.82
CA GLY A 165 13.62 -3.11 -3.84
C GLY A 165 12.17 -2.91 -4.27
N ASN A 166 11.31 -3.90 -4.05
CA ASN A 166 9.92 -3.90 -4.52
C ASN A 166 8.95 -3.58 -3.38
N SER A 167 8.43 -2.36 -3.37
CA SER A 167 7.31 -1.99 -2.51
C SER A 167 6.00 -2.58 -3.05
N ALA A 168 5.14 -3.13 -2.20
CA ALA A 168 3.89 -3.72 -2.65
C ALA A 168 2.67 -3.13 -1.93
N ILE A 169 1.63 -2.80 -2.69
CA ILE A 169 0.39 -2.22 -2.17
C ILE A 169 -0.80 -3.02 -2.69
N ALA A 170 -1.61 -3.55 -1.75
CA ALA A 170 -2.88 -4.19 -2.05
C ALA A 170 -4.04 -3.20 -2.03
N GLY A 171 -5.07 -3.48 -2.80
CA GLY A 171 -6.30 -2.67 -2.74
C GLY A 171 -7.51 -3.42 -3.25
N HIS A 172 -8.65 -3.15 -2.61
CA HIS A 172 -9.91 -3.73 -3.03
C HIS A 172 -10.31 -3.34 -4.45
N ARG A 173 -10.84 -4.32 -5.20
CA ARG A 173 -11.31 -4.10 -6.56
C ARG A 173 -12.70 -3.50 -6.63
N THR A 174 -13.64 -3.99 -5.80
CA THR A 174 -15.07 -3.70 -5.93
C THR A 174 -15.76 -3.34 -4.61
N THR A 175 -15.04 -3.34 -3.49
CA THR A 175 -15.56 -3.05 -2.15
C THR A 175 -14.75 -1.95 -1.46
N PHE A 176 -15.24 -1.44 -0.35
CA PHE A 176 -14.53 -0.49 0.54
C PHE A 176 -13.87 0.67 -0.22
N GLY A 177 -14.70 1.45 -0.94
CA GLY A 177 -14.23 2.60 -1.72
C GLY A 177 -13.51 2.25 -3.02
N GLN A 178 -13.34 0.96 -3.34
CA GLN A 178 -12.88 0.43 -4.63
C GLN A 178 -11.62 1.12 -5.18
N PRO A 179 -10.53 1.24 -4.37
CA PRO A 179 -9.38 2.03 -4.77
C PRO A 179 -8.79 1.57 -6.11
N PHE A 180 -8.84 0.27 -6.40
CA PHE A 180 -8.27 -0.31 -7.60
C PHE A 180 -9.32 -0.85 -8.60
N PHE A 181 -10.51 -0.23 -8.64
CA PHE A 181 -11.60 -0.68 -9.52
C PHE A 181 -11.17 -0.77 -10.99
N ASP A 182 -10.51 0.28 -11.47
CA ASP A 182 -10.10 0.43 -12.87
C ASP A 182 -8.59 0.18 -13.10
N VAL A 183 -7.93 -0.53 -12.19
CA VAL A 183 -6.49 -0.80 -12.29
C VAL A 183 -6.11 -1.54 -13.57
N ASP A 184 -7.04 -2.31 -14.16
CA ASP A 184 -6.89 -2.98 -15.46
C ASP A 184 -6.81 -2.03 -16.67
N LYS A 185 -7.08 -0.73 -16.47
CA LYS A 185 -6.97 0.29 -17.51
C LYS A 185 -5.61 0.97 -17.54
N LEU A 186 -4.71 0.60 -16.63
CA LEU A 186 -3.36 1.12 -16.62
C LEU A 186 -2.54 0.56 -17.78
N GLU A 187 -1.82 1.43 -18.45
CA GLU A 187 -0.98 1.12 -19.59
C GLU A 187 0.49 1.42 -19.24
N VAL A 188 1.41 0.78 -19.95
CA VAL A 188 2.85 1.04 -19.80
C VAL A 188 3.15 2.54 -19.99
N GLY A 189 3.88 3.14 -19.05
CA GLY A 189 4.20 4.55 -19.00
C GLY A 189 3.24 5.42 -18.17
N ASP A 190 2.08 4.90 -17.74
CA ASP A 190 1.18 5.60 -16.83
C ASP A 190 1.86 5.86 -15.48
N GLN A 191 1.52 6.97 -14.86
CA GLN A 191 2.13 7.40 -13.60
C GLN A 191 1.36 6.87 -12.40
N ILE A 192 2.11 6.40 -11.41
CA ILE A 192 1.67 6.16 -10.04
C ILE A 192 2.53 7.05 -9.14
N VAL A 193 1.90 7.98 -8.45
CA VAL A 193 2.58 8.90 -7.54
C VAL A 193 2.34 8.46 -6.12
N VAL A 194 3.40 8.32 -5.34
CA VAL A 194 3.32 7.96 -3.92
C VAL A 194 4.07 9.01 -3.10
N THR A 195 3.35 9.66 -2.20
CA THR A 195 3.92 10.65 -1.29
C THR A 195 4.01 10.06 0.11
N THR A 196 5.21 10.00 0.66
CA THR A 196 5.53 9.49 2.00
C THR A 196 6.15 10.61 2.85
N LEU A 197 6.54 10.30 4.08
CA LEU A 197 7.33 11.22 4.92
C LEU A 197 8.73 11.51 4.32
N ALA A 198 9.25 10.61 3.47
CA ALA A 198 10.54 10.78 2.79
C ALA A 198 10.47 11.60 1.49
N GLY A 199 9.27 12.01 1.07
CA GLY A 199 9.07 12.81 -0.12
C GLY A 199 8.07 12.22 -1.12
N ARG A 200 8.11 12.74 -2.34
CA ARG A 200 7.22 12.37 -3.43
C ARG A 200 7.97 11.49 -4.44
N PHE A 201 7.43 10.31 -4.70
CA PHE A 201 7.98 9.30 -5.59
C PHE A 201 7.06 9.08 -6.78
N VAL A 202 7.60 9.09 -7.97
CA VAL A 202 6.85 8.85 -9.20
C VAL A 202 7.30 7.53 -9.80
N TYR A 203 6.37 6.61 -9.96
CA TYR A 203 6.60 5.33 -10.62
C TYR A 203 5.94 5.33 -11.99
N ARG A 204 6.56 4.64 -12.95
CA ARG A 204 6.01 4.38 -14.28
C ARG A 204 5.60 2.93 -14.40
N VAL A 205 4.37 2.70 -14.83
CA VAL A 205 3.89 1.33 -15.11
C VAL A 205 4.77 0.70 -16.19
N THR A 206 5.29 -0.50 -15.91
CA THR A 206 6.11 -1.29 -16.82
C THR A 206 5.36 -2.48 -17.39
N GLY A 207 4.30 -2.94 -16.74
CA GLY A 207 3.49 -4.06 -17.20
C GLY A 207 2.35 -4.43 -16.25
N GLN A 208 1.56 -5.38 -16.70
CA GLN A 208 0.50 -6.00 -15.90
C GLN A 208 0.44 -7.50 -16.14
N GLU A 209 0.00 -8.24 -15.14
CA GLU A 209 -0.12 -9.69 -15.17
C GLU A 209 -1.35 -10.15 -14.37
N ILE A 210 -1.90 -11.31 -14.73
CA ILE A 210 -2.95 -11.99 -13.98
C ILE A 210 -2.38 -13.29 -13.43
N VAL A 211 -2.44 -13.45 -12.11
CA VAL A 211 -1.84 -14.58 -11.40
C VAL A 211 -2.83 -15.27 -10.46
N SER A 212 -2.43 -16.43 -9.95
CA SER A 212 -3.15 -17.12 -8.87
C SER A 212 -3.12 -16.27 -7.59
N PRO A 213 -4.16 -16.36 -6.72
CA PRO A 213 -4.16 -15.66 -5.44
C PRO A 213 -2.99 -15.98 -4.52
N ASN A 214 -2.41 -17.18 -4.66
CA ASN A 214 -1.32 -17.68 -3.82
C ASN A 214 0.06 -17.47 -4.44
N ASP A 215 0.17 -16.69 -5.51
CA ASP A 215 1.45 -16.36 -6.13
C ASP A 215 2.08 -15.14 -5.46
N TYR A 216 2.75 -15.40 -4.33
CA TYR A 216 3.39 -14.35 -3.54
C TYR A 216 4.72 -13.87 -4.14
N GLN A 217 5.27 -14.56 -5.14
CA GLN A 217 6.53 -14.16 -5.78
C GLN A 217 6.40 -12.81 -6.48
N VAL A 218 5.18 -12.43 -6.88
CA VAL A 218 4.92 -11.14 -7.55
C VAL A 218 5.25 -9.91 -6.71
N ILE A 219 5.29 -10.04 -5.39
CA ILE A 219 5.65 -8.95 -4.47
C ILE A 219 7.10 -9.03 -3.97
N ALA A 220 7.83 -10.08 -4.31
CA ALA A 220 9.23 -10.23 -3.89
C ALA A 220 10.14 -9.20 -4.59
N THR A 221 11.19 -8.78 -3.89
CA THR A 221 12.25 -7.97 -4.50
C THR A 221 13.11 -8.88 -5.39
N THR A 222 13.11 -8.59 -6.69
CA THR A 222 13.93 -9.31 -7.67
C THR A 222 15.29 -8.64 -7.88
N ASP A 223 15.32 -7.31 -7.83
CA ASP A 223 16.53 -6.52 -7.89
C ASP A 223 16.55 -5.52 -6.72
N PRO A 224 17.44 -5.71 -5.74
CA PRO A 224 17.51 -4.84 -4.58
C PRO A 224 18.18 -3.48 -4.87
N SER A 225 18.70 -3.25 -6.08
CA SER A 225 19.33 -1.99 -6.49
C SER A 225 18.36 -1.03 -7.17
N VAL A 226 17.14 -1.48 -7.48
CA VAL A 226 16.11 -0.69 -8.19
C VAL A 226 14.87 -0.54 -7.31
N ALA A 227 14.36 0.68 -7.21
CA ALA A 227 13.11 0.94 -6.51
C ALA A 227 11.93 0.63 -7.45
N THR A 228 11.12 -0.36 -7.12
CA THR A 228 9.93 -0.76 -7.86
C THR A 228 8.69 -0.71 -6.99
N LEU A 229 7.52 -0.64 -7.63
CA LEU A 229 6.23 -0.66 -6.95
C LEU A 229 5.29 -1.63 -7.64
N THR A 230 4.74 -2.54 -6.86
CA THR A 230 3.76 -3.53 -7.32
C THR A 230 2.39 -3.24 -6.70
N LEU A 231 1.35 -3.07 -7.54
CA LEU A 231 -0.03 -3.01 -7.07
C LEU A 231 -0.72 -4.35 -7.27
N THR A 232 -1.46 -4.78 -6.26
CA THR A 232 -2.22 -6.04 -6.30
C THR A 232 -3.70 -5.80 -6.07
N SER A 233 -4.56 -6.47 -6.84
CA SER A 233 -6.01 -6.41 -6.66
C SER A 233 -6.70 -7.69 -7.13
N CYS A 234 -7.95 -7.90 -6.71
CA CYS A 234 -8.74 -9.04 -7.15
C CYS A 234 -9.07 -9.00 -8.65
N HIS A 235 -9.12 -10.17 -9.29
CA HIS A 235 -9.51 -10.34 -10.69
C HIS A 235 -10.34 -11.62 -10.87
N PRO A 236 -11.32 -11.65 -11.83
CA PRO A 236 -12.01 -10.50 -12.44
C PRO A 236 -12.79 -9.65 -11.43
N LYS A 237 -13.27 -8.48 -11.85
CA LYS A 237 -14.17 -7.65 -11.03
C LYS A 237 -15.31 -8.49 -10.45
N TYR A 238 -15.65 -8.24 -9.18
CA TYR A 238 -16.68 -8.97 -8.41
C TYR A 238 -16.34 -10.44 -8.09
N THR A 239 -15.08 -10.84 -8.27
CA THR A 239 -14.56 -12.17 -7.87
C THR A 239 -13.21 -12.03 -7.21
N ALA A 240 -12.76 -13.10 -6.54
CA ALA A 240 -11.43 -13.18 -5.94
C ALA A 240 -10.64 -14.39 -6.47
N ARG A 241 -11.00 -14.91 -7.66
CA ARG A 241 -10.41 -16.13 -8.22
C ARG A 241 -8.95 -15.96 -8.62
N GLU A 242 -8.59 -14.76 -9.02
CA GLU A 242 -7.25 -14.38 -9.51
C GLU A 242 -6.84 -13.05 -8.91
N ARG A 243 -5.60 -12.66 -9.15
CA ARG A 243 -5.10 -11.31 -8.85
C ARG A 243 -4.63 -10.65 -10.13
N ILE A 244 -4.93 -9.37 -10.29
CA ILE A 244 -4.29 -8.49 -11.26
C ILE A 244 -3.15 -7.77 -10.56
N ILE A 245 -1.99 -7.83 -11.19
CA ILE A 245 -0.75 -7.25 -10.71
C ILE A 245 -0.35 -6.14 -11.68
N ILE A 246 0.04 -5.00 -11.15
CA ILE A 246 0.61 -3.89 -11.92
C ILE A 246 2.03 -3.69 -11.44
N TYR A 247 2.97 -3.82 -12.33
CA TYR A 247 4.39 -3.57 -12.10
C TYR A 247 4.74 -2.16 -12.53
N SER A 248 5.55 -1.49 -11.73
CA SER A 248 6.05 -0.15 -12.04
C SER A 248 7.44 0.06 -11.47
N GLU A 249 8.21 0.95 -12.10
CA GLU A 249 9.58 1.29 -11.73
C GLU A 249 9.68 2.79 -11.46
N LEU A 250 10.54 3.16 -10.52
CA LEU A 250 10.75 4.54 -10.12
C LEU A 250 11.31 5.39 -11.27
N ASP A 251 10.66 6.49 -11.56
CA ASP A 251 11.14 7.54 -12.45
C ASP A 251 11.95 8.54 -11.64
N SER A 252 13.28 8.38 -11.60
CA SER A 252 14.17 9.22 -10.82
C SER A 252 14.13 10.68 -11.24
N ASP A 253 13.89 10.97 -12.51
CA ASP A 253 13.85 12.33 -13.06
C ASP A 253 12.57 13.09 -12.62
N ALA A 254 11.50 12.37 -12.30
CA ALA A 254 10.22 12.91 -11.87
C ALA A 254 10.01 12.82 -10.34
N THR A 255 10.97 12.27 -9.61
CA THR A 255 10.89 12.03 -8.17
C THR A 255 11.58 13.15 -7.40
N ASP A 256 10.87 13.70 -6.39
CA ASP A 256 11.41 14.73 -5.48
C ASP A 256 11.80 14.13 -4.12
N GLY A 257 11.51 12.85 -3.90
CA GLY A 257 11.79 12.12 -2.66
C GLY A 257 13.22 11.59 -2.61
N LEU A 258 13.70 11.37 -1.40
CA LEU A 258 15.02 10.78 -1.15
C LEU A 258 14.92 9.25 -1.21
N VAL A 259 15.47 8.64 -2.26
CA VAL A 259 15.58 7.19 -2.39
C VAL A 259 16.57 6.67 -1.35
N SER A 260 16.17 5.69 -0.58
CA SER A 260 16.97 5.13 0.50
C SER A 260 17.08 3.60 0.42
N GLU A 261 18.05 3.05 1.15
CA GLU A 261 18.10 1.62 1.40
C GLU A 261 16.80 1.12 2.04
N ALA A 262 16.48 -0.13 1.77
CA ALA A 262 15.31 -0.78 2.35
C ALA A 262 15.49 -0.90 3.87
N THR A 263 14.76 -0.09 4.62
CA THR A 263 14.55 -0.34 6.04
C THR A 263 13.22 -1.06 6.16
N ILE A 264 13.25 -2.37 6.00
CA ILE A 264 12.06 -3.16 6.17
C ILE A 264 11.81 -3.22 7.66
N ASN A 265 10.79 -2.66 8.15
CA ASN A 265 9.59 -3.26 8.64
C ASN A 265 9.10 -2.52 9.82
N TYR A 266 7.91 -2.22 9.89
CA TYR A 266 7.11 -1.86 11.05
C TYR A 266 7.72 -2.32 12.41
N GLY A 267 9.01 -1.91 12.68
CA GLY A 267 9.75 -2.19 13.93
C GLY A 267 10.38 -3.57 14.08
N ARG A 268 10.41 -4.41 13.03
CA ARG A 268 11.16 -5.69 13.09
C ARG A 268 12.60 -5.52 12.61
N PRO A 269 13.61 -6.12 13.29
CA PRO A 269 15.00 -6.08 12.83
C PRO A 269 15.18 -6.75 11.47
N LEU A 270 16.03 -6.20 10.60
CA LEU A 270 16.32 -6.72 9.26
C LEU A 270 16.86 -8.16 9.26
N ASP A 271 17.55 -8.55 10.28
CA ASP A 271 18.11 -9.90 10.49
C ASP A 271 17.05 -10.98 10.70
N GLU A 272 15.85 -10.62 11.14
CA GLU A 272 14.72 -11.54 11.31
C GLU A 272 14.00 -11.80 9.98
N VAL A 273 14.07 -10.85 9.04
CA VAL A 273 13.42 -10.93 7.72
C VAL A 273 14.27 -11.71 6.70
N VAL A 274 15.59 -11.57 6.78
CA VAL A 274 16.54 -12.24 5.87
C VAL A 274 16.71 -13.73 6.19
N SER A 275 16.38 -14.18 7.36
CA SER A 275 16.47 -15.60 7.75
C SER A 275 15.36 -16.50 7.17
N GLY A 276 14.42 -15.93 6.42
CA GLY A 276 13.69 -16.64 5.34
C GLY A 276 12.91 -17.90 5.68
N ASP A 277 12.54 -18.11 6.93
CA ASP A 277 11.47 -19.06 7.22
C ASP A 277 10.14 -18.28 7.23
N PRO A 278 9.24 -18.53 6.28
CA PRO A 278 7.92 -17.93 6.36
C PRO A 278 7.30 -18.41 7.67
N ASP A 279 7.03 -17.47 8.58
CA ASP A 279 6.30 -17.76 9.81
C ASP A 279 5.02 -18.52 9.42
N PRO A 280 4.88 -19.81 9.80
CA PRO A 280 3.70 -20.58 9.43
C PRO A 280 2.42 -20.03 10.09
N THR A 281 2.54 -19.02 10.96
CA THR A 281 1.41 -18.32 11.57
C THR A 281 1.04 -17.05 10.81
N ASN A 282 1.93 -16.54 9.93
CA ASN A 282 1.62 -15.47 9.01
C ASN A 282 0.99 -16.06 7.72
N THR A 283 -0.03 -16.86 7.89
CA THR A 283 -0.99 -17.07 6.81
C THR A 283 -1.57 -15.71 6.51
N VAL A 284 -1.10 -15.07 5.43
CA VAL A 284 -1.78 -13.95 4.81
C VAL A 284 -3.24 -14.34 4.73
N SER A 285 -4.02 -13.82 5.67
CA SER A 285 -5.45 -14.05 5.70
C SER A 285 -5.95 -13.55 4.38
N ASP A 286 -6.41 -14.46 3.52
CA ASP A 286 -6.88 -14.17 2.17
C ASP A 286 -7.65 -12.84 2.20
N PRO A 287 -7.20 -11.77 1.56
CA PRO A 287 -7.99 -10.58 1.51
C PRO A 287 -9.19 -10.90 0.62
N VAL A 288 -10.28 -11.33 1.29
CA VAL A 288 -11.60 -11.45 0.67
C VAL A 288 -11.92 -12.76 -0.06
N ALA A 289 -12.30 -13.77 0.69
CA ALA A 289 -13.47 -14.55 0.32
C ALA A 289 -14.66 -14.02 1.16
N GLY A 290 -15.23 -12.91 0.75
CA GLY A 290 -16.54 -12.46 1.23
C GLY A 290 -17.62 -13.33 0.58
N GLY A 291 -17.79 -14.51 1.11
CA GLY A 291 -18.95 -15.36 0.91
C GLY A 291 -19.61 -15.50 2.26
N ASP A 292 -20.58 -14.66 2.55
CA ASP A 292 -21.60 -14.92 3.56
C ASP A 292 -22.40 -16.13 3.09
N GLY A 293 -21.89 -17.29 3.40
CA GLY A 293 -22.58 -18.57 3.27
C GLY A 293 -22.96 -19.05 4.66
N ASP A 294 -23.90 -18.37 5.27
CA ASP A 294 -24.68 -18.90 6.38
C ASP A 294 -25.60 -19.99 5.81
N SER A 295 -25.12 -21.21 5.77
CA SER A 295 -25.93 -22.38 5.54
C SER A 295 -25.99 -23.17 6.84
N ASP A 296 -26.89 -22.71 7.71
CA ASP A 296 -27.50 -23.50 8.74
C ASP A 296 -28.29 -24.65 8.07
N ALA A 297 -27.69 -25.81 8.00
CA ALA A 297 -28.35 -27.07 7.64
C ALA A 297 -28.48 -27.87 8.92
N GLY A 298 -29.56 -27.58 9.66
CA GLY A 298 -30.10 -28.49 10.64
C GLY A 298 -30.56 -29.77 9.94
N GLY A 299 -29.82 -30.85 10.12
CA GLY A 299 -30.21 -32.19 9.77
C GLY A 299 -30.78 -32.88 11.00
N ASP A 300 -32.08 -32.95 11.08
CA ASP A 300 -32.75 -33.93 11.95
C ASP A 300 -32.98 -35.21 11.18
N GLY A 301 -32.52 -36.30 11.80
CA GLY A 301 -32.75 -37.64 11.34
C GLY A 301 -34.18 -38.14 11.51
N VAL A 302 -34.51 -39.07 10.74
CA VAL A 302 -35.08 -40.40 11.06
C VAL A 302 -34.73 -41.35 9.90
#